data_28dbb108305b479f5171799c8925d212
#
_entry.id   28dbb108305b479f5171799c8925d212
#
_cell.length_a   1.000
_cell.length_b   1.000
_cell.length_c   1.000
_cell.angle_alpha   90.00
_cell.angle_beta   90.00
_cell.angle_gamma   90.00
#
_symmetry.space_group_name_H-M   'P 1'
#
loop_
_entity.id
_entity.type
_entity.pdbx_description
1 polymer ?
#
loop_
_entity_poly.entity_id
_entity_poly.type
_entity_poly.pdbx_seq_one_letter_code
_entity_poly.pdbx_strand_id
1 'polypeptide(L)'
;MVEKSHWTKTTCAYCGVGCGVEAKVNAQGLLDIRGDKEHPANYGKLCSKGFALGETVSHEGRLLQPSIDGKETNWPSALNHVATQFSQIIEEHGRDAVAFYASGQLLTEDYYVANKLMKGFIGSGNIDTNSRLCMSSSVVGHKRAFGADTVP
;
A
#
# COMPACT_ATOMS: atom_id res chain seq x y z
N MET A 1 -26.60 16.14 19.43
CA MET A 1 -26.85 14.68 19.57
C MET A 1 -25.58 14.00 19.11
N VAL A 2 -24.84 13.37 20.02
CA VAL A 2 -23.66 12.57 19.66
C VAL A 2 -24.20 11.32 18.97
N GLU A 3 -23.99 11.22 17.66
CA GLU A 3 -24.33 10.04 16.89
C GLU A 3 -23.67 8.84 17.57
N LYS A 4 -24.45 7.78 17.88
CA LYS A 4 -23.90 6.60 18.54
C LYS A 4 -22.80 6.05 17.65
N SER A 5 -21.53 6.22 18.05
CA SER A 5 -20.39 5.68 17.32
C SER A 5 -20.57 4.16 17.18
N HIS A 6 -20.74 3.68 15.96
CA HIS A 6 -20.85 2.26 15.66
C HIS A 6 -19.53 1.73 15.09
N TRP A 7 -19.31 0.43 15.23
CA TRP A 7 -18.19 -0.24 14.60
C TRP A 7 -18.45 -0.42 13.10
N THR A 8 -17.52 0.04 12.27
CA THR A 8 -17.58 -0.10 10.82
C THR A 8 -16.51 -1.10 10.37
N LYS A 9 -16.91 -2.11 9.61
CA LYS A 9 -16.00 -3.10 9.03
C LYS A 9 -15.26 -2.50 7.83
N THR A 10 -13.95 -2.73 7.78
CA THR A 10 -13.09 -2.30 6.66
C THR A 10 -11.86 -3.22 6.56
N THR A 11 -10.99 -2.93 5.62
CA THR A 11 -9.74 -3.69 5.40
C THR A 11 -8.54 -2.90 5.90
N CYS A 12 -7.58 -3.58 6.53
CA CYS A 12 -6.30 -2.99 6.91
C CYS A 12 -5.54 -2.55 5.66
N ALA A 13 -5.02 -1.32 5.66
CA ALA A 13 -4.40 -0.69 4.50
C ALA A 13 -2.90 -1.01 4.32
N TYR A 14 -2.31 -1.92 5.14
CA TYR A 14 -0.85 -2.07 5.14
C TYR A 14 -0.29 -3.06 4.13
N CYS A 15 -0.92 -4.21 3.94
CA CYS A 15 -0.30 -5.24 3.09
C CYS A 15 -1.35 -6.16 2.45
N GLY A 16 -0.88 -7.01 1.53
CA GLY A 16 -1.71 -7.93 0.76
C GLY A 16 -2.38 -9.07 1.54
N VAL A 17 -2.15 -9.20 2.86
CA VAL A 17 -2.92 -10.13 3.71
C VAL A 17 -4.39 -9.74 3.74
N GLY A 18 -4.70 -8.44 3.61
CA GLY A 18 -6.08 -7.96 3.54
C GLY A 18 -6.87 -8.23 4.83
N CYS A 19 -6.24 -8.07 6.01
CA CYS A 19 -6.90 -8.32 7.29
C CYS A 19 -8.16 -7.47 7.45
N GLY A 20 -9.26 -8.11 7.85
CA GLY A 20 -10.47 -7.39 8.25
C GLY A 20 -10.30 -6.71 9.60
N VAL A 21 -10.68 -5.45 9.66
CA VAL A 21 -10.68 -4.64 10.88
C VAL A 21 -12.05 -4.01 11.08
N GLU A 22 -12.38 -3.74 12.32
CA GLU A 22 -13.51 -2.90 12.70
C GLU A 22 -12.96 -1.61 13.32
N ALA A 23 -13.46 -0.49 12.86
CA ALA A 23 -13.07 0.85 13.28
C ALA A 23 -14.25 1.60 13.91
N LYS A 24 -13.98 2.39 14.94
CA LYS A 24 -14.96 3.23 15.60
C LYS A 24 -14.32 4.51 16.12
N VAL A 25 -14.94 5.67 15.85
CA VAL A 25 -14.55 6.92 16.50
C VAL A 25 -15.01 6.91 17.95
N ASN A 26 -14.10 7.09 18.90
CA ASN A 26 -14.41 7.14 20.32
C ASN A 26 -14.83 8.55 20.78
N ALA A 27 -15.15 8.69 22.07
CA ALA A 27 -15.61 9.96 22.62
C ALA A 27 -14.56 11.08 22.59
N GLN A 28 -13.28 10.75 22.46
CA GLN A 28 -12.18 11.69 22.33
C GLN A 28 -11.86 12.07 20.87
N GLY A 29 -12.63 11.55 19.90
CA GLY A 29 -12.39 11.75 18.48
C GLY A 29 -11.25 10.91 17.89
N LEU A 30 -10.71 9.96 18.66
CA LEU A 30 -9.69 9.03 18.22
C LEU A 30 -10.32 7.78 17.59
N LEU A 31 -9.55 7.07 16.79
CA LEU A 31 -10.01 5.87 16.11
C LEU A 31 -9.59 4.62 16.90
N ASP A 32 -10.59 3.95 17.48
CA ASP A 32 -10.40 2.60 18.04
C ASP A 32 -10.40 1.56 16.92
N ILE A 33 -9.45 0.63 16.96
CA ILE A 33 -9.32 -0.46 15.97
C ILE A 33 -9.35 -1.80 16.69
N ARG A 34 -10.04 -2.75 16.09
CA ARG A 34 -9.98 -4.17 16.48
C ARG A 34 -10.07 -5.07 15.23
N GLY A 35 -9.59 -6.30 15.33
CA GLY A 35 -9.73 -7.26 14.25
C GLY A 35 -11.17 -7.77 14.10
N ASP A 36 -11.63 -7.87 12.85
CA ASP A 36 -12.92 -8.49 12.53
C ASP A 36 -12.82 -10.01 12.71
N LYS A 37 -13.55 -10.54 13.71
CA LYS A 37 -13.52 -11.97 14.04
C LYS A 37 -14.13 -12.87 12.97
N GLU A 38 -14.97 -12.32 12.12
CA GLU A 38 -15.63 -13.06 11.03
C GLU A 38 -14.86 -13.00 9.72
N HIS A 39 -13.82 -12.16 9.63
CA HIS A 39 -13.07 -11.98 8.40
C HIS A 39 -12.12 -13.17 8.14
N PRO A 40 -12.20 -13.83 6.95
CA PRO A 40 -11.49 -15.08 6.68
C PRO A 40 -9.97 -14.95 6.61
N ALA A 41 -9.43 -13.75 6.36
CA ALA A 41 -7.98 -13.56 6.27
C ALA A 41 -7.29 -13.57 7.63
N ASN A 42 -7.97 -13.17 8.72
CA ASN A 42 -7.30 -12.97 10.01
C ASN A 42 -8.10 -13.42 11.24
N TYR A 43 -9.38 -13.72 11.13
CA TYR A 43 -10.24 -14.18 12.23
C TYR A 43 -10.07 -13.36 13.53
N GLY A 44 -10.03 -12.03 13.39
CA GLY A 44 -9.85 -11.08 14.47
C GLY A 44 -8.40 -10.87 14.94
N LYS A 45 -7.42 -11.58 14.42
CA LYS A 45 -6.00 -11.42 14.77
C LYS A 45 -5.40 -10.29 13.93
N LEU A 46 -4.57 -9.46 14.57
CA LEU A 46 -3.84 -8.37 13.90
C LEU A 46 -2.36 -8.44 14.27
N CYS A 47 -1.49 -8.08 13.34
CA CYS A 47 -0.10 -7.80 13.63
C CYS A 47 0.05 -6.43 14.32
N SER A 48 1.24 -6.11 14.80
CA SER A 48 1.52 -4.83 15.47
C SER A 48 1.10 -3.60 14.65
N LYS A 49 1.32 -3.60 13.34
CA LYS A 49 0.93 -2.50 12.45
C LYS A 49 -0.59 -2.36 12.31
N GLY A 50 -1.28 -3.49 12.11
CA GLY A 50 -2.73 -3.50 12.02
C GLY A 50 -3.40 -3.07 13.33
N PHE A 51 -2.79 -3.41 14.47
CA PHE A 51 -3.27 -3.00 15.78
C PHE A 51 -3.10 -1.48 16.01
N ALA A 52 -1.97 -0.92 15.56
CA ALA A 52 -1.67 0.52 15.65
C ALA A 52 -2.29 1.36 14.52
N LEU A 53 -3.15 0.78 13.67
CA LEU A 53 -3.72 1.48 12.51
C LEU A 53 -4.45 2.77 12.90
N GLY A 54 -5.12 2.79 14.05
CA GLY A 54 -5.82 3.98 14.58
C GLY A 54 -4.92 5.18 14.83
N GLU A 55 -3.65 4.95 15.16
CA GLU A 55 -2.67 6.01 15.42
C GLU A 55 -2.24 6.73 14.14
N THR A 56 -2.47 6.13 12.97
CA THR A 56 -2.02 6.66 11.68
C THR A 56 -2.98 7.64 11.03
N VAL A 57 -4.14 7.90 11.60
CA VAL A 57 -5.16 8.79 11.00
C VAL A 57 -5.04 10.26 11.41
N SER A 58 -4.14 10.57 12.34
CA SER A 58 -3.86 11.96 12.72
C SER A 58 -3.36 12.78 11.52
N HIS A 59 -3.79 14.03 11.43
CA HIS A 59 -3.32 14.98 10.42
C HIS A 59 -2.03 15.70 10.82
N GLU A 60 -1.58 15.57 12.07
CA GLU A 60 -0.37 16.22 12.56
C GLU A 60 0.87 15.72 11.83
N GLY A 61 1.65 16.62 11.26
CA GLY A 61 2.85 16.32 10.48
C GLY A 61 2.60 15.58 9.16
N ARG A 62 1.34 15.49 8.70
CA ARG A 62 0.96 14.74 7.51
C ARG A 62 0.88 15.64 6.29
N LEU A 63 1.45 15.18 5.17
CA LEU A 63 1.25 15.82 3.87
C LEU A 63 -0.16 15.46 3.34
N LEU A 64 -1.05 16.46 3.30
CA LEU A 64 -2.45 16.26 2.93
C LEU A 64 -2.74 16.60 1.46
N GLN A 65 -1.84 17.33 0.82
CA GLN A 65 -1.94 17.72 -0.59
C GLN A 65 -0.65 17.37 -1.33
N PRO A 66 -0.71 17.02 -2.62
CA PRO A 66 0.50 16.83 -3.41
C PRO A 66 1.25 18.14 -3.60
N SER A 67 2.55 18.05 -3.88
CA SER A 67 3.38 19.19 -4.24
C SER A 67 4.18 18.93 -5.51
N ILE A 68 4.40 19.99 -6.32
CA ILE A 68 5.29 20.00 -7.48
C ILE A 68 6.35 21.05 -7.22
N ASP A 69 7.63 20.70 -7.28
CA ASP A 69 8.77 21.59 -7.00
C ASP A 69 8.64 22.36 -5.68
N GLY A 70 8.17 21.67 -4.64
CA GLY A 70 7.97 22.22 -3.30
C GLY A 70 6.75 23.13 -3.15
N LYS A 71 5.93 23.30 -4.18
CA LYS A 71 4.69 24.08 -4.15
C LYS A 71 3.49 23.16 -4.08
N GLU A 72 2.61 23.42 -3.10
CA GLU A 72 1.35 22.70 -2.95
C GLU A 72 0.48 22.83 -4.21
N THR A 73 -0.17 21.73 -4.62
CA THR A 73 -1.03 21.67 -5.79
C THR A 73 -2.22 20.72 -5.54
N ASN A 74 -3.13 20.60 -6.49
CA ASN A 74 -4.24 19.67 -6.42
C ASN A 74 -3.91 18.34 -7.15
N TRP A 75 -4.67 17.29 -6.85
CA TRP A 75 -4.47 15.96 -7.44
C TRP A 75 -4.56 15.95 -8.98
N PRO A 76 -5.54 16.60 -9.64
CA PRO A 76 -5.59 16.65 -11.11
C PRO A 76 -4.31 17.21 -11.73
N SER A 77 -3.78 18.30 -11.17
CA SER A 77 -2.53 18.91 -11.66
C SER A 77 -1.33 18.03 -11.44
N ALA A 78 -1.22 17.39 -10.26
CA ALA A 78 -0.12 16.48 -9.95
C ALA A 78 -0.13 15.25 -10.87
N LEU A 79 -1.28 14.62 -11.06
CA LEU A 79 -1.42 13.46 -11.95
C LEU A 79 -1.13 13.80 -13.40
N ASN A 80 -1.62 14.96 -13.88
CA ASN A 80 -1.32 15.42 -15.24
C ASN A 80 0.18 15.69 -15.42
N HIS A 81 0.84 16.29 -14.43
CA HIS A 81 2.28 16.50 -14.46
C HIS A 81 3.05 15.17 -14.57
N VAL A 82 2.73 14.19 -13.73
CA VAL A 82 3.35 12.84 -13.79
C VAL A 82 3.11 12.18 -15.14
N ALA A 83 1.87 12.19 -15.63
CA ALA A 83 1.53 11.58 -16.92
C ALA A 83 2.28 12.24 -18.08
N THR A 84 2.39 13.58 -18.08
CA THR A 84 3.11 14.33 -19.09
C THR A 84 4.61 13.99 -19.07
N GLN A 85 5.24 13.97 -17.89
CA GLN A 85 6.65 13.64 -17.76
C GLN A 85 6.94 12.21 -18.19
N PHE A 86 6.11 11.25 -17.81
CA PHE A 86 6.27 9.86 -18.27
C PHE A 86 6.14 9.74 -19.79
N SER A 87 5.15 10.39 -20.37
CA SER A 87 4.92 10.37 -21.82
C SER A 87 6.12 10.95 -22.59
N GLN A 88 6.67 12.08 -22.13
CA GLN A 88 7.83 12.71 -22.74
C GLN A 88 9.08 11.81 -22.66
N ILE A 89 9.36 11.23 -21.49
CA ILE A 89 10.51 10.34 -21.31
C ILE A 89 10.36 9.08 -22.17
N ILE A 90 9.16 8.52 -22.26
CA ILE A 90 8.90 7.33 -23.07
C ILE A 90 9.03 7.64 -24.57
N GLU A 91 8.57 8.80 -25.01
CA GLU A 91 8.71 9.24 -26.40
C GLU A 91 10.16 9.46 -26.78
N GLU A 92 10.94 10.07 -25.91
CA GLU A 92 12.36 10.42 -26.17
C GLU A 92 13.31 9.22 -26.02
N HIS A 93 13.09 8.38 -24.99
CA HIS A 93 14.05 7.35 -24.58
C HIS A 93 13.49 5.91 -24.62
N GLY A 94 12.22 5.75 -24.98
CA GLY A 94 11.56 4.45 -25.01
C GLY A 94 10.95 4.03 -23.67
N ARG A 95 10.08 3.02 -23.74
CA ARG A 95 9.28 2.54 -22.60
C ARG A 95 10.09 2.01 -21.42
N ASP A 96 11.30 1.51 -21.66
CA ASP A 96 12.18 0.96 -20.63
C ASP A 96 12.99 2.03 -19.89
N ALA A 97 12.84 3.32 -20.25
CA ALA A 97 13.42 4.44 -19.53
C ALA A 97 12.63 4.80 -18.24
N VAL A 98 11.43 4.24 -18.04
CA VAL A 98 10.67 4.40 -16.82
C VAL A 98 10.59 3.09 -16.03
N ALA A 99 10.55 3.20 -14.71
CA ALA A 99 10.45 2.04 -13.82
C ALA A 99 9.58 2.36 -12.60
N PHE A 100 8.97 1.31 -12.02
CA PHE A 100 8.28 1.39 -10.74
C PHE A 100 9.08 0.66 -9.67
N TYR A 101 9.49 1.39 -8.64
CA TYR A 101 10.02 0.82 -7.42
C TYR A 101 8.87 0.80 -6.39
N ALA A 102 8.19 -0.34 -6.32
CA ALA A 102 7.04 -0.52 -5.44
C ALA A 102 7.45 -0.90 -4.01
N SER A 103 6.54 -0.82 -3.07
CA SER A 103 6.74 -1.32 -1.71
C SER A 103 6.53 -2.83 -1.62
N GLY A 104 7.19 -3.48 -0.65
CA GLY A 104 6.87 -4.85 -0.24
C GLY A 104 5.60 -4.97 0.62
N GLN A 105 4.97 -3.85 0.94
CA GLN A 105 3.77 -3.78 1.79
C GLN A 105 2.70 -2.89 1.15
N LEU A 106 2.08 -3.40 0.10
CA LEU A 106 0.94 -2.79 -0.57
C LEU A 106 -0.25 -3.74 -0.51
N LEU A 107 -1.43 -3.23 -0.74
CA LEU A 107 -2.61 -4.06 -0.97
C LEU A 107 -2.45 -4.86 -2.28
N THR A 108 -3.13 -5.98 -2.37
CA THR A 108 -3.13 -6.80 -3.59
C THR A 108 -3.62 -6.01 -4.80
N GLU A 109 -4.59 -5.14 -4.60
CA GLU A 109 -5.16 -4.25 -5.60
C GLU A 109 -4.14 -3.23 -6.11
N ASP A 110 -3.30 -2.69 -5.22
CA ASP A 110 -2.24 -1.74 -5.59
C ASP A 110 -1.20 -2.41 -6.50
N TYR A 111 -0.77 -3.64 -6.15
CA TYR A 111 0.12 -4.43 -7.01
C TYR A 111 -0.51 -4.73 -8.36
N TYR A 112 -1.79 -5.09 -8.38
CA TYR A 112 -2.50 -5.35 -9.62
C TYR A 112 -2.54 -4.13 -10.53
N VAL A 113 -2.93 -2.97 -10.01
CA VAL A 113 -3.01 -1.72 -10.78
C VAL A 113 -1.63 -1.29 -11.26
N ALA A 114 -0.60 -1.32 -10.40
CA ALA A 114 0.77 -0.98 -10.77
C ALA A 114 1.32 -1.89 -11.88
N ASN A 115 1.13 -3.21 -11.76
CA ASN A 115 1.54 -4.16 -12.80
C ASN A 115 0.77 -3.95 -14.11
N LYS A 116 -0.52 -3.69 -14.03
CA LYS A 116 -1.36 -3.42 -15.21
C LYS A 116 -0.90 -2.15 -15.93
N LEU A 117 -0.58 -1.08 -15.18
CA LEU A 117 -0.05 0.15 -15.75
C LEU A 117 1.29 -0.09 -16.44
N MET A 118 2.27 -0.69 -15.74
CA MET A 118 3.61 -0.90 -16.29
C MET A 118 3.63 -1.88 -17.45
N LYS A 119 3.05 -3.08 -17.27
CA LYS A 119 3.14 -4.14 -18.28
C LYS A 119 2.08 -4.02 -19.38
N GLY A 120 0.86 -3.59 -19.02
CA GLY A 120 -0.27 -3.52 -19.94
C GLY A 120 -0.32 -2.24 -20.76
N PHE A 121 -0.08 -1.09 -20.14
CA PHE A 121 -0.20 0.21 -20.81
C PHE A 121 1.14 0.80 -21.23
N ILE A 122 2.12 0.86 -20.36
CA ILE A 122 3.48 1.35 -20.71
C ILE A 122 4.19 0.29 -21.55
N GLY A 123 4.00 -0.99 -21.26
CA GLY A 123 4.60 -2.11 -21.99
C GLY A 123 6.05 -2.36 -21.58
N SER A 124 6.42 -2.03 -20.35
CA SER A 124 7.73 -2.32 -19.76
C SER A 124 7.60 -3.33 -18.60
N GLY A 125 8.62 -4.18 -18.44
CA GLY A 125 8.75 -5.10 -17.31
C GLY A 125 9.43 -4.49 -16.08
N ASN A 126 9.81 -3.22 -16.11
CA ASN A 126 10.61 -2.54 -15.10
C ASN A 126 9.80 -2.18 -13.86
N ILE A 127 9.34 -3.20 -13.15
CA ILE A 127 8.65 -3.07 -11.86
C ILE A 127 9.23 -4.08 -10.88
N ASP A 128 9.68 -3.61 -9.72
CA ASP A 128 10.18 -4.45 -8.64
C ASP A 128 9.90 -3.81 -7.28
N THR A 129 10.21 -4.52 -6.19
CA THR A 129 9.98 -4.09 -4.82
C THR A 129 11.23 -4.21 -3.97
N ASN A 130 11.24 -3.55 -2.82
CA ASN A 130 12.28 -3.71 -1.81
C ASN A 130 12.33 -5.13 -1.19
N SER A 131 11.29 -5.94 -1.37
CA SER A 131 11.23 -7.32 -0.86
C SER A 131 12.36 -8.18 -1.39
N ARG A 132 12.81 -7.94 -2.62
CA ARG A 132 13.98 -8.59 -3.22
C ARG A 132 15.22 -8.42 -2.34
N LEU A 133 15.51 -7.22 -1.89
CA LEU A 133 16.67 -6.91 -1.05
C LEU A 133 16.45 -7.31 0.41
N CYS A 134 15.25 -7.12 0.92
CA CYS A 134 14.90 -7.39 2.32
C CYS A 134 14.85 -8.89 2.64
N MET A 135 14.32 -9.73 1.74
CA MET A 135 14.01 -11.13 2.00
C MET A 135 14.84 -12.16 1.24
N SER A 136 15.68 -11.77 0.30
CA SER A 136 16.38 -12.73 -0.56
C SER A 136 17.23 -13.74 0.23
N SER A 137 17.88 -13.30 1.31
CA SER A 137 18.65 -14.18 2.20
C SER A 137 17.75 -15.20 2.92
N SER A 138 16.57 -14.77 3.38
CA SER A 138 15.59 -15.66 4.02
C SER A 138 15.05 -16.70 3.04
N VAL A 139 14.72 -16.28 1.81
CA VAL A 139 14.29 -17.19 0.72
C VAL A 139 15.35 -18.24 0.43
N VAL A 140 16.61 -17.85 0.32
CA VAL A 140 17.73 -18.80 0.11
C VAL A 140 17.90 -19.71 1.31
N GLY A 141 17.77 -19.19 2.53
CA GLY A 141 17.82 -19.98 3.76
C GLY A 141 16.72 -21.04 3.80
N HIS A 142 15.48 -20.67 3.53
CA HIS A 142 14.34 -21.60 3.46
C HIS A 142 14.55 -22.68 2.39
N LYS A 143 14.97 -22.30 1.19
CA LYS A 143 15.25 -23.26 0.11
C LYS A 143 16.35 -24.25 0.48
N ARG A 144 17.41 -23.80 1.17
CA ARG A 144 18.49 -24.68 1.62
C ARG A 144 18.05 -25.60 2.77
N ALA A 145 17.26 -25.12 3.71
CA ALA A 145 16.84 -25.89 4.88
C ALA A 145 15.67 -26.83 4.57
N PHE A 146 14.71 -26.41 3.76
CA PHE A 146 13.44 -27.11 3.56
C PHE A 146 13.20 -27.54 2.10
N GLY A 147 14.07 -27.20 1.17
CA GLY A 147 13.93 -27.50 -0.25
C GLY A 147 12.99 -26.56 -1.01
N ALA A 148 12.22 -25.74 -0.30
CA ALA A 148 11.24 -24.81 -0.90
C ALA A 148 11.11 -23.53 -0.05
N ASP A 149 10.60 -22.48 -0.69
CA ASP A 149 10.19 -21.23 -0.03
C ASP A 149 8.66 -21.17 -0.04
N THR A 150 8.07 -22.11 0.65
CA THR A 150 6.61 -22.19 0.86
C THR A 150 6.33 -22.20 2.34
N VAL A 151 5.21 -21.58 2.71
CA VAL A 151 4.72 -21.65 4.10
C VAL A 151 4.26 -23.09 4.35
N PRO A 152 4.74 -23.74 5.43
CA PRO A 152 4.29 -25.08 5.81
C PRO A 152 2.82 -25.10 6.23
#